data_54d99d2aa4d23c5c4bcda4257c9fe9bf
#
_entry.id   54d99d2aa4d23c5c4bcda4257c9fe9bf
#
_cell.length_a   1.000
_cell.length_b   1.000
_cell.length_c   1.000
_cell.angle_alpha   90.00
_cell.angle_beta   90.00
_cell.angle_gamma   90.00
#
_symmetry.space_group_name_H-M   'P 1'
#
loop_
_entity.id
_entity.type
_entity.pdbx_description
1 polymer ?
#
loop_
_entity_poly.entity_id
_entity_poly.type
_entity_poly.pdbx_seq_one_letter_code
_entity_poly.pdbx_strand_id
1 'polypeptide(L)'
;MKRYIKNTLLASVAALTLCCNTACIDETTPKDMAVPGQIASNSKSLQYLANSLPSFLVTWNTYGSTYYTQDWGYPCQMYMRDLLCADFPMSDNGYNYWIYTEDGSSLRYAYYYSYFYYYNFIKNANNVISIGNQAVNGGNEVAKQYLGQGYGYRAMLYLDLVRLFEYKKTGVKALDDEATTLGSYGVTVPIVKETTPTQDLYNNPCAPFYTMYRFIMTDLNRAEECLAGYTRSIKAYMDRSVIYGLKTRLWLEMASRFEQSAAYLQKQIEAENADDGYDKLGINSAADCYAKAAHYAQKALASDGYHPLTEAEWSDPTTGFNTANDSWMLGTLVNSKEQINELSWYTFLGWMSAETEWGMGTTKYNAYRCIGKALYDKIGDNDWRRASWINPNDAGASTVPSGYKTNVSGEKWSTLPAYCNLKFRPGSGNTTDLTVGLIASLPLMRIEEIQFDYFEAIAHTQGVAAAAAALQEWVNTNRYTDGSYTCNATTMDDFIDALMIQRRVELWGEGLVFFDYKRLNLPVTRKYSGTNYASSMQLNSYDGYVAPWMNYMIPETEKDHNPAVIVGPNPSGAITAE
;
A
#
# COMPACT_ATOMS: atom_id res chain seq x y z
N MET A 1 57.87 -14.03 62.52
CA MET A 1 56.48 -13.57 62.53
C MET A 1 56.10 -12.66 61.37
N LYS A 2 56.86 -11.62 61.00
CA LYS A 2 56.52 -10.72 59.87
C LYS A 2 56.43 -11.39 58.46
N ARG A 3 57.11 -12.48 58.23
CA ARG A 3 57.10 -13.17 56.91
C ARG A 3 55.87 -14.08 56.70
N TYR A 4 55.32 -14.62 57.77
CA TYR A 4 54.13 -15.48 57.72
C TYR A 4 52.85 -14.61 57.54
N ILE A 5 52.77 -13.43 58.14
CA ILE A 5 51.66 -12.53 57.99
C ILE A 5 51.55 -12.00 56.55
N LYS A 6 52.68 -11.74 55.83
CA LYS A 6 52.67 -11.29 54.46
C LYS A 6 52.18 -12.37 53.47
N ASN A 7 52.52 -13.63 53.70
CA ASN A 7 52.10 -14.71 52.85
C ASN A 7 50.63 -15.07 53.07
N THR A 8 50.09 -14.91 54.30
CA THR A 8 48.66 -15.13 54.59
C THR A 8 47.80 -14.00 54.03
N LEU A 9 48.27 -12.75 54.04
CA LEU A 9 47.56 -11.64 53.42
C LEU A 9 47.57 -11.74 51.87
N LEU A 10 48.64 -12.19 51.23
CA LEU A 10 48.68 -12.41 49.77
C LEU A 10 47.74 -13.60 49.37
N ALA A 11 47.67 -14.64 50.15
CA ALA A 11 46.78 -15.79 49.90
C ALA A 11 45.29 -15.40 50.06
N SER A 12 44.97 -14.57 51.03
CA SER A 12 43.60 -14.09 51.23
C SER A 12 43.14 -13.09 50.17
N VAL A 13 44.03 -12.25 49.65
CA VAL A 13 43.74 -11.32 48.53
C VAL A 13 43.56 -12.10 47.22
N ALA A 14 44.41 -13.12 46.96
CA ALA A 14 44.26 -13.98 45.80
C ALA A 14 42.98 -14.83 45.86
N ALA A 15 42.56 -15.31 47.03
CA ALA A 15 41.29 -16.01 47.18
C ALA A 15 40.07 -15.11 47.01
N LEU A 16 40.09 -13.87 47.49
CA LEU A 16 39.02 -12.87 47.22
C LEU A 16 38.93 -12.48 45.74
N THR A 17 40.06 -12.35 45.01
CA THR A 17 40.04 -12.03 43.58
C THR A 17 39.54 -13.20 42.72
N LEU A 18 39.75 -14.47 43.14
CA LEU A 18 39.16 -15.63 42.45
C LEU A 18 37.64 -15.78 42.71
N CYS A 19 37.16 -15.41 43.88
CA CYS A 19 35.72 -15.45 44.19
C CYS A 19 34.93 -14.34 43.50
N CYS A 20 35.56 -13.23 43.13
CA CYS A 20 34.89 -12.14 42.39
C CYS A 20 34.75 -12.40 40.89
N ASN A 21 35.41 -13.43 40.33
CA ASN A 21 35.27 -13.80 38.92
C ASN A 21 34.23 -14.90 38.63
N THR A 22 33.53 -15.39 39.67
CA THR A 22 32.41 -16.34 39.52
C THR A 22 31.06 -15.71 39.96
N ALA A 23 30.98 -14.41 40.10
CA ALA A 23 29.67 -13.77 40.12
C ALA A 23 29.08 -13.94 38.73
N CYS A 24 28.32 -14.99 38.49
CA CYS A 24 27.31 -15.00 37.46
C CYS A 24 26.50 -13.71 37.68
N ILE A 25 26.73 -12.71 36.83
CA ILE A 25 25.75 -11.65 36.66
C ILE A 25 24.60 -12.39 35.99
N ASP A 26 23.69 -12.94 36.76
CA ASP A 26 22.38 -13.33 36.25
C ASP A 26 21.81 -12.04 35.63
N GLU A 27 21.65 -12.11 34.33
CA GLU A 27 21.01 -11.02 33.59
C GLU A 27 19.63 -10.84 34.21
N THR A 28 19.50 -9.83 35.07
CA THR A 28 18.23 -9.52 35.72
C THR A 28 17.29 -9.03 34.63
N THR A 29 16.48 -9.95 34.11
CA THR A 29 15.42 -9.60 33.17
C THR A 29 14.51 -8.54 33.82
N PRO A 30 14.24 -7.44 33.14
CA PRO A 30 13.32 -6.42 33.64
C PRO A 30 11.99 -7.08 34.03
N LYS A 31 11.50 -6.81 35.24
CA LYS A 31 10.23 -7.40 35.70
C LYS A 31 9.01 -6.82 35.00
N ASP A 32 9.18 -5.67 34.36
CA ASP A 32 8.10 -4.89 33.73
C ASP A 32 8.09 -4.99 32.21
N MET A 33 9.01 -5.75 31.60
CA MET A 33 9.10 -5.93 30.16
C MET A 33 9.38 -7.39 29.81
N ALA A 34 8.62 -7.95 28.86
CA ALA A 34 8.90 -9.28 28.35
C ALA A 34 10.16 -9.25 27.45
N VAL A 35 11.13 -10.12 27.74
CA VAL A 35 12.32 -10.26 26.90
C VAL A 35 12.07 -11.21 25.71
N PRO A 36 12.81 -11.09 24.58
CA PRO A 36 12.59 -11.88 23.39
C PRO A 36 12.43 -13.39 23.63
N GLY A 37 13.27 -14.00 24.47
CA GLY A 37 13.20 -15.43 24.80
C GLY A 37 11.91 -15.84 25.53
N GLN A 38 11.35 -14.98 26.36
CA GLN A 38 10.06 -15.22 27.04
C GLN A 38 8.90 -15.15 26.05
N ILE A 39 8.96 -14.20 25.10
CA ILE A 39 7.97 -14.08 24.03
C ILE A 39 8.03 -15.30 23.12
N ALA A 40 9.23 -15.71 22.69
CA ALA A 40 9.45 -16.85 21.80
C ALA A 40 8.97 -18.19 22.38
N SER A 41 9.06 -18.37 23.70
CA SER A 41 8.62 -19.58 24.39
C SER A 41 7.11 -19.67 24.64
N ASN A 42 6.36 -18.60 24.43
CA ASN A 42 4.93 -18.51 24.75
C ASN A 42 4.09 -18.15 23.53
N SER A 43 3.27 -19.08 23.05
CA SER A 43 2.44 -18.88 21.84
C SER A 43 1.47 -17.69 21.94
N LYS A 44 0.94 -17.37 23.14
CA LYS A 44 0.06 -16.23 23.35
C LYS A 44 0.82 -14.91 23.25
N SER A 45 2.04 -14.86 23.77
CA SER A 45 2.92 -13.70 23.65
C SER A 45 3.34 -13.45 22.20
N LEU A 46 3.61 -14.53 21.44
CA LEU A 46 3.86 -14.47 19.99
C LEU A 46 2.65 -13.93 19.22
N GLN A 47 1.44 -14.36 19.59
CA GLN A 47 0.21 -13.85 19.00
C GLN A 47 0.07 -12.33 19.23
N TYR A 48 0.31 -11.86 20.46
CA TYR A 48 0.27 -10.43 20.76
C TYR A 48 1.32 -9.65 19.99
N LEU A 49 2.53 -10.21 19.83
CA LEU A 49 3.56 -9.59 19.00
C LEU A 49 3.12 -9.53 17.52
N ALA A 50 2.57 -10.61 16.97
CA ALA A 50 2.09 -10.64 15.59
C ALA A 50 0.89 -9.69 15.36
N ASN A 51 0.04 -9.48 16.37
CA ASN A 51 -1.07 -8.52 16.31
C ASN A 51 -0.59 -7.08 16.14
N SER A 52 0.66 -6.78 16.47
CA SER A 52 1.24 -5.47 16.22
C SER A 52 1.30 -5.11 14.73
N LEU A 53 1.37 -6.10 13.83
CA LEU A 53 1.38 -5.87 12.38
C LEU A 53 0.06 -5.29 11.87
N PRO A 54 -1.11 -5.95 12.04
CA PRO A 54 -2.38 -5.35 11.65
C PRO A 54 -2.71 -4.07 12.42
N SER A 55 -2.28 -3.95 13.68
CA SER A 55 -2.48 -2.71 14.45
C SER A 55 -1.70 -1.55 13.85
N PHE A 56 -0.51 -1.79 13.31
CA PHE A 56 0.31 -0.73 12.69
C PHE A 56 -0.32 -0.17 11.41
N LEU A 57 -1.17 -0.92 10.74
CA LEU A 57 -1.92 -0.43 9.58
C LEU A 57 -2.79 0.80 9.92
N VAL A 58 -3.30 0.88 11.14
CA VAL A 58 -4.21 1.95 11.60
C VAL A 58 -3.61 2.83 12.67
N THR A 59 -2.32 2.68 12.97
CA THR A 59 -1.62 3.50 13.94
C THR A 59 -1.45 4.92 13.40
N TRP A 60 -1.77 5.91 14.21
CA TRP A 60 -1.61 7.33 13.92
C TRP A 60 -0.59 7.97 14.86
N ASN A 61 -0.07 9.15 14.50
CA ASN A 61 0.94 9.91 15.24
C ASN A 61 2.23 9.10 15.52
N THR A 62 2.73 8.41 14.51
CA THR A 62 3.93 7.56 14.61
C THR A 62 5.22 8.37 14.64
N TYR A 63 5.18 9.62 14.17
CA TYR A 63 6.35 10.49 14.05
C TYR A 63 6.71 11.26 15.33
N GLY A 64 5.84 11.28 16.35
CA GLY A 64 6.15 11.98 17.60
C GLY A 64 4.91 12.49 18.34
N SER A 65 5.10 13.50 19.20
CA SER A 65 4.03 14.04 20.05
C SER A 65 3.14 15.09 19.38
N THR A 66 3.45 15.49 18.16
CA THR A 66 2.66 16.48 17.39
C THR A 66 1.86 15.77 16.32
N TYR A 67 0.58 16.10 16.21
CA TYR A 67 -0.28 15.55 15.15
C TYR A 67 0.11 16.13 13.80
N TYR A 68 0.32 15.23 12.83
CA TYR A 68 0.55 15.59 11.44
C TYR A 68 -0.54 15.03 10.56
N THR A 69 -1.06 15.83 9.66
CA THR A 69 -2.17 15.45 8.76
C THR A 69 -1.84 14.28 7.85
N GLN A 70 -0.56 13.97 7.67
CA GLN A 70 -0.06 12.89 6.82
C GLN A 70 0.34 11.63 7.61
N ASP A 71 0.04 11.54 8.92
CA ASP A 71 0.46 10.45 9.81
C ASP A 71 -0.73 9.76 10.49
N TRP A 72 -1.49 9.00 9.71
CA TRP A 72 -2.62 8.20 10.18
C TRP A 72 -2.67 6.80 9.52
N GLY A 73 -1.53 6.16 9.47
CA GLY A 73 -1.40 4.76 9.07
C GLY A 73 -1.42 4.49 7.57
N TYR A 74 -1.64 3.24 7.20
CA TYR A 74 -1.65 2.82 5.80
C TYR A 74 -2.76 3.48 4.96
N PRO A 75 -3.97 3.73 5.50
CA PRO A 75 -4.99 4.50 4.78
C PRO A 75 -4.51 5.90 4.33
N CYS A 76 -3.62 6.54 5.09
CA CYS A 76 -2.98 7.78 4.64
C CYS A 76 -2.13 7.59 3.40
N GLN A 77 -1.39 6.49 3.33
CA GLN A 77 -0.59 6.14 2.16
C GLN A 77 -1.47 5.88 0.93
N MET A 78 -2.62 5.22 1.11
CA MET A 78 -3.61 5.02 0.05
C MET A 78 -4.14 6.36 -0.48
N TYR A 79 -4.55 7.23 0.45
CA TYR A 79 -5.09 8.55 0.12
C TYR A 79 -4.06 9.42 -0.63
N MET A 80 -2.81 9.47 -0.14
CA MET A 80 -1.74 10.24 -0.80
C MET A 80 -1.44 9.74 -2.22
N ARG A 81 -1.49 8.43 -2.45
CA ARG A 81 -1.31 7.86 -3.79
C ARG A 81 -2.40 8.31 -4.76
N ASP A 82 -3.66 8.29 -4.33
CA ASP A 82 -4.78 8.72 -5.18
C ASP A 82 -4.74 10.23 -5.48
N LEU A 83 -4.29 11.05 -4.53
CA LEU A 83 -4.07 12.49 -4.75
C LEU A 83 -3.14 12.79 -5.92
N LEU A 84 -2.22 11.90 -6.21
CA LEU A 84 -1.21 12.05 -7.27
C LEU A 84 -1.68 11.51 -8.62
N CYS A 85 -2.85 10.85 -8.68
CA CYS A 85 -3.46 10.31 -9.90
C CYS A 85 -4.37 11.34 -10.62
N ALA A 86 -5.02 10.91 -11.71
CA ALA A 86 -5.85 11.76 -12.55
C ALA A 86 -7.32 11.90 -12.08
N ASP A 87 -7.79 11.11 -11.11
CA ASP A 87 -9.22 10.86 -10.92
C ASP A 87 -9.75 11.26 -9.53
N PHE A 88 -9.03 12.10 -8.79
CA PHE A 88 -9.29 12.32 -7.38
C PHE A 88 -9.37 13.82 -6.99
N PRO A 89 -10.12 14.66 -7.76
CA PRO A 89 -10.24 16.08 -7.45
C PRO A 89 -10.98 16.34 -6.15
N MET A 90 -10.72 17.50 -5.56
CA MET A 90 -11.51 18.07 -4.48
C MET A 90 -12.43 19.15 -5.03
N SER A 91 -13.62 19.35 -4.44
CA SER A 91 -14.49 20.48 -4.76
C SER A 91 -13.78 21.82 -4.51
N ASP A 92 -13.99 22.79 -5.40
CA ASP A 92 -13.16 24.00 -5.56
C ASP A 92 -13.23 25.00 -4.40
N ASN A 93 -14.21 24.89 -3.52
CA ASN A 93 -14.47 25.93 -2.51
C ASN A 93 -14.15 25.50 -1.08
N GLY A 94 -13.43 24.39 -0.92
CA GLY A 94 -13.21 23.79 0.38
C GLY A 94 -11.86 24.11 1.01
N TYR A 95 -11.80 23.91 2.33
CA TYR A 95 -10.55 23.89 3.04
C TYR A 95 -9.74 22.66 2.62
N ASN A 96 -8.70 22.86 1.79
CA ASN A 96 -7.86 21.79 1.31
C ASN A 96 -6.48 21.82 1.97
N TYR A 97 -6.26 20.91 2.91
CA TYR A 97 -4.98 20.75 3.57
C TYR A 97 -3.92 20.07 2.68
N TRP A 98 -4.35 19.39 1.63
CA TRP A 98 -3.52 18.61 0.72
C TRP A 98 -3.09 19.39 -0.53
N ILE A 99 -3.44 20.67 -0.62
CA ILE A 99 -3.26 21.49 -1.83
C ILE A 99 -1.82 21.40 -2.38
N TYR A 100 -0.82 21.48 -1.51
CA TYR A 100 0.59 21.46 -1.95
C TYR A 100 1.04 20.08 -2.47
N THR A 101 0.37 19.01 -2.08
CA THR A 101 0.59 17.67 -2.62
C THR A 101 -0.14 17.53 -3.96
N GLU A 102 -1.37 18.01 -4.05
CA GLU A 102 -2.21 17.91 -5.25
C GLU A 102 -1.71 18.78 -6.39
N ASP A 103 -1.23 19.98 -6.10
CA ASP A 103 -0.67 20.91 -7.09
C ASP A 103 0.83 20.67 -7.36
N GLY A 104 1.43 19.68 -6.69
CA GLY A 104 2.83 19.32 -6.88
C GLY A 104 3.85 20.36 -6.42
N SER A 105 3.42 21.46 -5.81
CA SER A 105 4.32 22.55 -5.39
C SER A 105 5.20 22.15 -4.20
N SER A 106 4.71 21.26 -3.33
CA SER A 106 5.48 20.70 -2.21
C SER A 106 5.07 19.26 -1.90
N LEU A 107 5.85 18.33 -2.42
CA LEU A 107 5.66 16.88 -2.21
C LEU A 107 6.40 16.36 -0.97
N ARG A 108 7.13 17.25 -0.28
CA ARG A 108 7.98 16.93 0.86
C ARG A 108 7.25 16.10 1.92
N TYR A 109 6.03 16.47 2.27
CA TYR A 109 5.28 15.78 3.32
C TYR A 109 4.87 14.36 2.90
N ALA A 110 4.43 14.18 1.65
CA ALA A 110 4.10 12.86 1.14
C ALA A 110 5.32 11.93 1.19
N TYR A 111 6.49 12.39 0.75
CA TYR A 111 7.71 11.59 0.72
C TYR A 111 8.25 11.29 2.11
N TYR A 112 8.35 12.30 2.96
CA TYR A 112 8.90 12.20 4.30
C TYR A 112 8.08 11.25 5.19
N TYR A 113 6.76 11.48 5.28
CA TYR A 113 5.90 10.64 6.12
C TYR A 113 5.74 9.23 5.57
N SER A 114 5.75 9.03 4.25
CA SER A 114 5.76 7.69 3.67
C SER A 114 7.03 6.94 4.03
N TYR A 115 8.22 7.53 3.81
CA TYR A 115 9.49 6.90 4.14
C TYR A 115 9.53 6.49 5.62
N PHE A 116 9.21 7.41 6.50
CA PHE A 116 9.18 7.21 7.94
C PHE A 116 8.19 6.11 8.35
N TYR A 117 6.95 6.15 7.83
CA TYR A 117 5.90 5.17 8.12
C TYR A 117 6.34 3.76 7.71
N TYR A 118 6.79 3.59 6.49
CA TYR A 118 7.19 2.29 5.98
C TYR A 118 8.36 1.69 6.76
N TYR A 119 9.40 2.46 7.07
CA TYR A 119 10.54 1.92 7.82
C TYR A 119 10.23 1.61 9.29
N ASN A 120 9.35 2.37 9.94
CA ASN A 120 8.86 2.00 11.27
C ASN A 120 8.04 0.71 11.24
N PHE A 121 7.22 0.53 10.22
CA PHE A 121 6.47 -0.71 10.06
C PHE A 121 7.40 -1.90 9.72
N ILE A 122 8.40 -1.71 8.88
CA ILE A 122 9.44 -2.72 8.60
C ILE A 122 10.18 -3.11 9.88
N LYS A 123 10.55 -2.14 10.71
CA LYS A 123 11.15 -2.42 12.03
C LYS A 123 10.27 -3.34 12.86
N ASN A 124 8.96 -3.08 12.88
CA ASN A 124 8.00 -3.94 13.58
C ASN A 124 7.94 -5.35 12.97
N ALA A 125 7.88 -5.46 11.63
CA ALA A 125 7.91 -6.74 10.94
C ALA A 125 9.22 -7.52 11.21
N ASN A 126 10.36 -6.83 11.23
CA ASN A 126 11.65 -7.43 11.58
C ASN A 126 11.67 -7.99 13.01
N ASN A 127 11.03 -7.31 13.98
CA ASN A 127 10.91 -7.84 15.34
C ASN A 127 10.08 -9.14 15.37
N VAL A 128 8.96 -9.17 14.64
CA VAL A 128 8.12 -10.38 14.52
C VAL A 128 8.92 -11.52 13.89
N ILE A 129 9.68 -11.25 12.84
CA ILE A 129 10.52 -12.25 12.15
C ILE A 129 11.63 -12.77 13.08
N SER A 130 12.35 -11.88 13.76
CA SER A 130 13.45 -12.24 14.66
C SER A 130 12.97 -13.18 15.78
N ILE A 131 11.90 -12.78 16.48
CA ILE A 131 11.37 -13.57 17.61
C ILE A 131 10.65 -14.82 17.09
N GLY A 132 9.97 -14.74 15.95
CA GLY A 132 9.35 -15.89 15.29
C GLY A 132 10.37 -16.96 14.89
N ASN A 133 11.50 -16.56 14.30
CA ASN A 133 12.61 -17.47 13.98
C ASN A 133 13.17 -18.13 15.24
N GLN A 134 13.39 -17.37 16.32
CA GLN A 134 13.84 -17.92 17.59
C GLN A 134 12.85 -18.97 18.13
N ALA A 135 11.56 -18.71 18.03
CA ALA A 135 10.51 -19.63 18.50
C ALA A 135 10.45 -20.92 17.67
N VAL A 136 10.50 -20.82 16.35
CA VAL A 136 10.50 -21.99 15.44
C VAL A 136 11.75 -22.84 15.65
N ASN A 137 12.93 -22.22 15.76
CA ASN A 137 14.19 -22.92 16.05
C ASN A 137 14.16 -23.59 17.44
N GLY A 138 13.39 -23.06 18.37
CA GLY A 138 13.12 -23.67 19.69
C GLY A 138 12.06 -24.77 19.68
N GLY A 139 11.53 -25.16 18.51
CA GLY A 139 10.54 -26.23 18.34
C GLY A 139 9.08 -25.81 18.50
N ASN A 140 8.79 -24.50 18.52
CA ASN A 140 7.41 -24.00 18.58
C ASN A 140 6.81 -23.91 17.18
N GLU A 141 6.18 -25.01 16.71
CA GLU A 141 5.58 -25.08 15.37
C GLU A 141 4.45 -24.04 15.14
N VAL A 142 3.70 -23.67 16.22
CA VAL A 142 2.65 -22.64 16.13
C VAL A 142 3.23 -21.26 15.75
N ALA A 143 4.51 -21.03 16.03
CA ALA A 143 5.18 -19.79 15.68
C ALA A 143 5.30 -19.57 14.16
N LYS A 144 5.23 -20.62 13.34
CA LYS A 144 5.32 -20.53 11.87
C LYS A 144 4.27 -19.57 11.29
N GLN A 145 3.02 -19.64 11.78
CA GLN A 145 1.97 -18.73 11.30
C GLN A 145 2.30 -17.26 11.58
N TYR A 146 2.90 -16.94 12.72
CA TYR A 146 3.28 -15.57 13.08
C TYR A 146 4.53 -15.11 12.31
N LEU A 147 5.46 -16.02 12.12
CA LEU A 147 6.63 -15.79 11.26
C LEU A 147 6.21 -15.49 9.81
N GLY A 148 5.23 -16.24 9.28
CA GLY A 148 4.63 -16.00 7.98
C GLY A 148 3.97 -14.63 7.85
N GLN A 149 3.31 -14.13 8.90
CA GLN A 149 2.80 -12.76 8.94
C GLN A 149 3.95 -11.74 8.81
N GLY A 150 5.02 -11.92 9.58
CA GLY A 150 6.19 -11.03 9.54
C GLY A 150 6.78 -10.90 8.13
N TYR A 151 7.04 -12.04 7.46
CA TYR A 151 7.56 -12.06 6.09
C TYR A 151 6.57 -11.47 5.08
N GLY A 152 5.28 -11.83 5.17
CA GLY A 152 4.25 -11.31 4.27
C GLY A 152 4.11 -9.79 4.35
N TYR A 153 4.03 -9.24 5.56
CA TYR A 153 3.96 -7.80 5.77
C TYR A 153 5.23 -7.09 5.31
N ARG A 154 6.43 -7.61 5.62
CA ARG A 154 7.68 -7.00 5.17
C ARG A 154 7.77 -6.97 3.64
N ALA A 155 7.39 -8.05 2.97
CA ALA A 155 7.33 -8.11 1.51
C ALA A 155 6.37 -7.08 0.92
N MET A 156 5.17 -6.92 1.48
CA MET A 156 4.19 -5.91 1.06
C MET A 156 4.77 -4.50 1.18
N LEU A 157 5.41 -4.19 2.31
CA LEU A 157 5.97 -2.86 2.56
C LEU A 157 7.13 -2.53 1.61
N TYR A 158 8.03 -3.48 1.35
CA TYR A 158 9.11 -3.28 0.39
C TYR A 158 8.62 -3.23 -1.06
N LEU A 159 7.56 -3.97 -1.40
CA LEU A 159 6.93 -3.85 -2.70
C LEU A 159 6.35 -2.45 -2.93
N ASP A 160 5.73 -1.86 -1.93
CA ASP A 160 5.26 -0.48 -2.02
C ASP A 160 6.44 0.50 -2.12
N LEU A 161 7.46 0.35 -1.27
CA LEU A 161 8.64 1.22 -1.28
C LEU A 161 9.35 1.23 -2.64
N VAL A 162 9.55 0.06 -3.26
CA VAL A 162 10.21 0.00 -4.56
C VAL A 162 9.39 0.74 -5.62
N ARG A 163 8.07 0.59 -5.59
CA ARG A 163 7.17 1.24 -6.54
C ARG A 163 7.03 2.75 -6.30
N LEU A 164 7.17 3.22 -5.06
CA LEU A 164 7.11 4.63 -4.71
C LEU A 164 8.45 5.34 -5.01
N PHE A 165 9.57 4.82 -4.52
CA PHE A 165 10.84 5.54 -4.42
C PHE A 165 11.80 5.31 -5.60
N GLU A 166 11.62 4.25 -6.39
CA GLU A 166 12.42 4.11 -7.59
C GLU A 166 12.07 5.20 -8.60
N TYR A 167 13.11 5.91 -9.07
CA TYR A 167 12.96 6.97 -10.05
C TYR A 167 12.70 6.38 -11.45
N LYS A 168 11.65 6.84 -12.11
CA LYS A 168 11.34 6.57 -13.51
C LYS A 168 11.35 7.87 -14.32
N LYS A 169 11.70 7.78 -15.61
CA LYS A 169 11.75 8.94 -16.51
C LYS A 169 10.43 9.71 -16.53
N THR A 170 10.56 11.04 -16.54
CA THR A 170 9.43 11.98 -16.47
C THR A 170 9.19 12.75 -17.75
N GLY A 171 10.17 12.74 -18.68
CA GLY A 171 10.19 13.61 -19.84
C GLY A 171 10.62 15.06 -19.50
N VAL A 172 10.71 15.41 -18.23
CA VAL A 172 11.24 16.71 -17.77
C VAL A 172 12.75 16.66 -17.77
N LYS A 173 13.36 17.30 -18.77
CA LYS A 173 14.82 17.19 -19.01
C LYS A 173 15.68 17.47 -17.77
N ALA A 174 15.35 18.49 -17.00
CA ALA A 174 16.15 18.87 -15.83
C ALA A 174 16.15 17.75 -14.76
N LEU A 175 14.99 17.13 -14.50
CA LEU A 175 14.87 16.02 -13.55
C LEU A 175 15.57 14.75 -14.06
N ASP A 176 15.39 14.45 -15.34
CA ASP A 176 15.96 13.23 -15.94
C ASP A 176 17.50 13.32 -16.06
N ASP A 177 18.05 14.51 -16.33
CA ASP A 177 19.49 14.79 -16.32
C ASP A 177 20.08 14.69 -14.89
N GLU A 178 19.37 15.24 -13.90
CA GLU A 178 19.76 15.12 -12.48
C GLU A 178 19.73 13.65 -12.04
N ALA A 179 18.69 12.90 -12.37
CA ALA A 179 18.59 11.46 -12.08
C ALA A 179 19.74 10.67 -12.70
N THR A 180 20.17 11.04 -13.91
CA THR A 180 21.34 10.45 -14.58
C THR A 180 22.61 10.75 -13.81
N THR A 181 22.80 12.00 -13.39
CA THR A 181 23.98 12.44 -12.64
C THR A 181 24.09 11.76 -11.27
N LEU A 182 22.96 11.60 -10.58
CA LEU A 182 22.89 10.95 -9.28
C LEU A 182 22.95 9.41 -9.36
N GLY A 183 22.76 8.82 -10.55
CA GLY A 183 22.65 7.37 -10.71
C GLY A 183 21.35 6.78 -10.14
N SER A 184 20.25 7.53 -10.18
CA SER A 184 18.98 7.14 -9.55
C SER A 184 18.20 6.06 -10.31
N TYR A 185 18.51 5.81 -11.58
CA TYR A 185 17.78 4.84 -12.39
C TYR A 185 18.03 3.39 -11.96
N GLY A 186 16.95 2.68 -11.66
CA GLY A 186 17.00 1.28 -11.25
C GLY A 186 17.54 1.07 -9.83
N VAL A 187 17.58 2.13 -9.04
CA VAL A 187 17.93 2.10 -7.62
C VAL A 187 16.69 2.36 -6.79
N THR A 188 16.51 1.60 -5.72
CA THR A 188 15.32 1.63 -4.88
C THR A 188 15.61 2.28 -3.52
N VAL A 189 15.41 1.56 -2.43
CA VAL A 189 15.67 2.01 -1.05
C VAL A 189 16.59 1.03 -0.33
N PRO A 190 17.19 1.38 0.81
CA PRO A 190 17.99 0.45 1.61
C PRO A 190 17.18 -0.77 2.08
N ILE A 191 17.78 -1.96 2.04
CA ILE A 191 17.19 -3.16 2.65
C ILE A 191 17.64 -3.24 4.12
N VAL A 192 16.67 -3.29 5.04
CA VAL A 192 16.90 -3.49 6.48
C VAL A 192 16.19 -4.76 6.93
N LYS A 193 16.97 -5.75 7.36
CA LYS A 193 16.46 -7.05 7.86
C LYS A 193 16.60 -7.13 9.38
N GLU A 194 15.96 -8.13 9.96
CA GLU A 194 16.10 -8.50 11.38
C GLU A 194 17.54 -8.85 11.78
N THR A 195 18.35 -9.21 10.81
CA THR A 195 19.76 -9.55 10.98
C THR A 195 20.73 -8.43 10.64
N THR A 196 20.23 -7.27 10.18
CA THR A 196 21.10 -6.13 9.82
C THR A 196 21.70 -5.51 11.10
N PRO A 197 23.04 -5.53 11.27
CA PRO A 197 23.68 -4.93 12.44
C PRO A 197 23.44 -3.42 12.48
N THR A 198 23.27 -2.87 13.68
CA THR A 198 22.99 -1.42 13.85
C THR A 198 24.07 -0.54 13.23
N GLN A 199 25.36 -0.92 13.30
CA GLN A 199 26.45 -0.16 12.70
C GLN A 199 26.34 -0.10 11.17
N ASP A 200 25.76 -1.10 10.52
CA ASP A 200 25.64 -1.16 9.06
C ASP A 200 24.56 -0.21 8.55
N LEU A 201 23.61 0.20 9.41
CA LEU A 201 22.56 1.16 9.06
C LEU A 201 23.11 2.54 8.71
N TYR A 202 24.28 2.92 9.28
CA TYR A 202 24.93 4.20 9.01
C TYR A 202 25.65 4.27 7.66
N ASN A 203 25.73 3.17 6.92
CA ASN A 203 26.28 3.09 5.57
C ASN A 203 25.58 2.01 4.75
N ASN A 204 24.26 2.02 4.73
CA ASN A 204 23.41 1.06 4.04
C ASN A 204 22.95 1.65 2.69
N PRO A 205 23.54 1.28 1.56
CA PRO A 205 23.18 1.87 0.27
C PRO A 205 21.79 1.44 -0.18
N CYS A 206 21.20 2.24 -1.05
CA CYS A 206 20.00 1.87 -1.77
C CYS A 206 20.23 0.60 -2.59
N ALA A 207 19.35 -0.37 -2.48
CA ALA A 207 19.42 -1.61 -3.23
C ALA A 207 18.99 -1.39 -4.70
N PRO A 208 19.68 -2.01 -5.66
CA PRO A 208 19.19 -2.02 -7.03
C PRO A 208 17.92 -2.88 -7.14
N PHE A 209 17.04 -2.56 -8.12
CA PHE A 209 15.76 -3.23 -8.28
C PHE A 209 15.87 -4.76 -8.37
N TYR A 210 16.90 -5.28 -9.05
CA TYR A 210 17.08 -6.72 -9.25
C TYR A 210 17.41 -7.48 -7.96
N THR A 211 18.08 -6.85 -7.00
CA THR A 211 18.30 -7.38 -5.65
C THR A 211 17.02 -7.27 -4.83
N MET A 212 16.35 -6.12 -4.91
CA MET A 212 15.11 -5.86 -4.17
C MET A 212 13.99 -6.84 -4.58
N TYR A 213 13.81 -7.11 -5.86
CA TYR A 213 12.78 -8.06 -6.32
C TYR A 213 13.04 -9.48 -5.80
N ARG A 214 14.30 -9.93 -5.81
CA ARG A 214 14.66 -11.24 -5.24
C ARG A 214 14.46 -11.28 -3.74
N PHE A 215 14.81 -10.23 -3.02
CA PHE A 215 14.57 -10.10 -1.59
C PHE A 215 13.05 -10.20 -1.27
N ILE A 216 12.22 -9.43 -1.96
CA ILE A 216 10.76 -9.44 -1.76
C ILE A 216 10.21 -10.84 -2.08
N MET A 217 10.63 -11.47 -3.20
CA MET A 217 10.18 -12.80 -3.56
C MET A 217 10.59 -13.85 -2.53
N THR A 218 11.80 -13.76 -1.97
CA THR A 218 12.29 -14.63 -0.90
C THR A 218 11.39 -14.55 0.33
N ASP A 219 11.01 -13.34 0.74
CA ASP A 219 10.08 -13.15 1.86
C ASP A 219 8.69 -13.71 1.53
N LEU A 220 8.18 -13.52 0.31
CA LEU A 220 6.89 -14.09 -0.11
C LEU A 220 6.91 -15.63 -0.16
N ASN A 221 8.01 -16.24 -0.57
CA ASN A 221 8.17 -17.69 -0.56
C ASN A 221 8.18 -18.23 0.86
N ARG A 222 8.95 -17.61 1.75
CA ARG A 222 8.97 -17.97 3.19
C ARG A 222 7.59 -17.80 3.84
N ALA A 223 6.88 -16.72 3.51
CA ALA A 223 5.51 -16.50 3.99
C ALA A 223 4.57 -17.61 3.48
N GLU A 224 4.63 -17.97 2.19
CA GLU A 224 3.81 -19.04 1.61
C GLU A 224 4.05 -20.39 2.31
N GLU A 225 5.32 -20.72 2.61
CA GLU A 225 5.68 -21.93 3.35
C GLU A 225 5.17 -21.91 4.79
N CYS A 226 5.41 -20.80 5.51
CA CYS A 226 5.01 -20.65 6.90
C CYS A 226 3.49 -20.65 7.09
N LEU A 227 2.73 -20.17 6.11
CA LEU A 227 1.28 -20.09 6.14
C LEU A 227 0.60 -21.32 5.51
N ALA A 228 1.35 -22.39 5.23
CA ALA A 228 0.77 -23.64 4.73
C ALA A 228 -0.22 -24.22 5.75
N GLY A 229 -1.48 -24.42 5.34
CA GLY A 229 -2.54 -24.93 6.22
C GLY A 229 -3.08 -23.93 7.25
N TYR A 230 -2.59 -22.68 7.24
CA TYR A 230 -3.12 -21.64 8.11
C TYR A 230 -4.44 -21.10 7.59
N THR A 231 -5.43 -21.02 8.48
CA THR A 231 -6.72 -20.35 8.23
C THR A 231 -6.81 -19.13 9.15
N ARG A 232 -6.96 -17.97 8.57
CA ARG A 232 -7.05 -16.71 9.33
C ARG A 232 -8.44 -16.46 9.88
N SER A 233 -8.51 -15.80 11.02
CA SER A 233 -9.78 -15.41 11.67
C SER A 233 -10.27 -14.01 11.28
N ILE A 234 -9.38 -13.16 10.77
CA ILE A 234 -9.68 -11.76 10.39
C ILE A 234 -8.97 -11.40 9.07
N LYS A 235 -9.58 -10.50 8.31
CA LYS A 235 -9.03 -10.04 7.00
C LYS A 235 -7.77 -9.17 7.14
N ALA A 236 -7.36 -8.79 8.35
CA ALA A 236 -6.11 -8.07 8.60
C ALA A 236 -4.91 -9.02 8.79
N TYR A 237 -5.12 -10.34 8.90
CA TYR A 237 -4.04 -11.32 8.78
C TYR A 237 -3.90 -11.79 7.34
N MET A 238 -2.67 -12.13 6.96
CA MET A 238 -2.39 -12.74 5.67
C MET A 238 -2.55 -14.27 5.75
N ASP A 239 -3.10 -14.85 4.71
CA ASP A 239 -3.05 -16.26 4.39
C ASP A 239 -2.40 -16.47 3.02
N ARG A 240 -2.35 -17.69 2.54
CA ARG A 240 -1.72 -17.98 1.24
C ARG A 240 -2.39 -17.27 0.07
N SER A 241 -3.69 -16.98 0.15
CA SER A 241 -4.39 -16.24 -0.90
C SER A 241 -3.85 -14.82 -1.06
N VAL A 242 -3.60 -14.13 0.07
CA VAL A 242 -2.97 -12.79 0.08
C VAL A 242 -1.54 -12.85 -0.45
N ILE A 243 -0.77 -13.87 -0.07
CA ILE A 243 0.59 -14.06 -0.58
C ILE A 243 0.58 -14.26 -2.11
N TYR A 244 -0.39 -15.00 -2.65
CA TYR A 244 -0.55 -15.13 -4.10
C TYR A 244 -0.88 -13.79 -4.77
N GLY A 245 -1.75 -12.99 -4.16
CA GLY A 245 -2.03 -11.63 -4.64
C GLY A 245 -0.79 -10.74 -4.65
N LEU A 246 0.02 -10.76 -3.58
CA LEU A 246 1.29 -10.00 -3.52
C LEU A 246 2.31 -10.49 -4.56
N LYS A 247 2.40 -11.80 -4.78
CA LYS A 247 3.23 -12.36 -5.86
C LYS A 247 2.73 -11.91 -7.24
N THR A 248 1.42 -11.85 -7.45
CA THR A 248 0.84 -11.33 -8.70
C THR A 248 1.25 -9.88 -8.94
N ARG A 249 1.11 -9.00 -7.94
CA ARG A 249 1.54 -7.60 -8.03
C ARG A 249 3.04 -7.47 -8.37
N LEU A 250 3.89 -8.27 -7.71
CA LEU A 250 5.33 -8.25 -7.95
C LEU A 250 5.69 -8.74 -9.36
N TRP A 251 5.05 -9.81 -9.83
CA TRP A 251 5.29 -10.34 -11.17
C TRP A 251 4.84 -9.38 -12.27
N LEU A 252 3.71 -8.66 -12.09
CA LEU A 252 3.28 -7.64 -13.05
C LEU A 252 4.23 -6.42 -13.05
N GLU A 253 4.73 -6.00 -11.89
CA GLU A 253 5.72 -4.92 -11.82
C GLU A 253 7.01 -5.29 -12.59
N MET A 254 7.48 -6.52 -12.43
CA MET A 254 8.63 -7.01 -13.17
C MET A 254 8.35 -7.16 -14.67
N ALA A 255 7.18 -7.69 -15.03
CA ALA A 255 6.79 -7.91 -16.42
C ALA A 255 6.79 -6.61 -17.21
N SER A 256 6.08 -5.58 -16.73
CA SER A 256 6.03 -4.27 -17.38
C SER A 256 7.42 -3.61 -17.49
N ARG A 257 8.25 -3.75 -16.46
CA ARG A 257 9.63 -3.24 -16.48
C ARG A 257 10.48 -3.90 -17.55
N PHE A 258 10.42 -5.22 -17.66
CA PHE A 258 11.26 -5.98 -18.58
C PHE A 258 10.77 -5.92 -20.02
N GLU A 259 9.48 -5.68 -20.22
CA GLU A 259 8.92 -5.35 -21.54
C GLU A 259 9.41 -3.99 -22.03
N GLN A 260 9.46 -2.99 -21.13
CA GLN A 260 9.93 -1.64 -21.45
C GLN A 260 11.46 -1.56 -21.62
N SER A 261 12.24 -2.50 -21.07
CA SER A 261 13.70 -2.43 -21.08
C SER A 261 14.37 -3.81 -21.06
N ALA A 262 14.85 -4.23 -22.21
CA ALA A 262 15.70 -5.44 -22.33
C ALA A 262 16.99 -5.34 -21.49
N ALA A 263 17.53 -4.11 -21.29
CA ALA A 263 18.70 -3.90 -20.46
C ALA A 263 18.43 -4.17 -18.97
N TYR A 264 17.21 -3.86 -18.48
CA TYR A 264 16.82 -4.20 -17.12
C TYR A 264 16.57 -5.69 -16.95
N LEU A 265 15.97 -6.35 -17.93
CA LEU A 265 15.86 -7.81 -17.94
C LEU A 265 17.23 -8.48 -17.84
N GLN A 266 18.19 -8.03 -18.64
CA GLN A 266 19.56 -8.57 -18.63
C GLN A 266 20.22 -8.41 -17.27
N LYS A 267 20.09 -7.25 -16.61
CA LYS A 267 20.58 -7.02 -15.24
C LYS A 267 19.93 -7.97 -14.22
N GLN A 268 18.65 -8.26 -14.38
CA GLN A 268 17.97 -9.23 -13.51
C GLN A 268 18.49 -10.65 -13.71
N ILE A 269 18.69 -11.08 -14.95
CA ILE A 269 19.24 -12.41 -15.28
C ILE A 269 20.66 -12.55 -14.72
N GLU A 270 21.49 -11.54 -14.88
CA GLU A 270 22.86 -11.52 -14.32
C GLU A 270 22.86 -11.62 -12.79
N ALA A 271 21.92 -10.95 -12.13
CA ALA A 271 21.77 -10.96 -10.66
C ALA A 271 21.38 -12.33 -10.11
N GLU A 272 20.82 -13.24 -10.93
CA GLU A 272 20.49 -14.60 -10.50
C GLU A 272 21.74 -15.41 -10.10
N ASN A 273 22.92 -14.98 -10.49
CA ASN A 273 24.19 -15.61 -10.12
C ASN A 273 24.77 -15.10 -8.79
N ALA A 274 24.17 -14.09 -8.16
CA ALA A 274 24.64 -13.57 -6.89
C ALA A 274 24.44 -14.60 -5.76
N ASP A 275 25.44 -14.73 -4.90
CA ASP A 275 25.38 -15.53 -3.66
C ASP A 275 25.08 -14.59 -2.48
N ASP A 276 23.87 -14.06 -2.47
CA ASP A 276 23.40 -13.09 -1.47
C ASP A 276 22.29 -13.67 -0.56
N GLY A 277 21.99 -14.97 -0.71
CA GLY A 277 20.99 -15.69 0.08
C GLY A 277 19.54 -15.40 -0.31
N TYR A 278 19.31 -14.73 -1.45
CA TYR A 278 17.96 -14.53 -1.99
C TYR A 278 17.62 -15.56 -3.06
N ASP A 279 16.32 -15.87 -3.15
CA ASP A 279 15.81 -16.83 -4.12
C ASP A 279 16.05 -16.35 -5.56
N LYS A 280 16.26 -17.31 -6.45
CA LYS A 280 16.31 -17.06 -7.88
C LYS A 280 14.91 -16.96 -8.45
N LEU A 281 14.68 -16.00 -9.35
CA LEU A 281 13.38 -15.82 -9.99
C LEU A 281 13.17 -16.79 -11.16
N GLY A 282 14.27 -17.20 -11.80
CA GLY A 282 14.27 -18.19 -12.90
C GLY A 282 13.51 -17.70 -14.12
N ILE A 283 13.74 -16.45 -14.55
CA ILE A 283 13.10 -15.80 -15.69
C ILE A 283 14.12 -15.51 -16.80
N ASN A 284 13.65 -15.53 -18.05
CA ASN A 284 14.45 -15.19 -19.23
C ASN A 284 13.77 -14.13 -20.12
N SER A 285 12.53 -13.78 -19.84
CA SER A 285 11.73 -12.84 -20.63
C SER A 285 10.67 -12.12 -19.80
N ALA A 286 10.14 -11.02 -20.30
CA ALA A 286 8.94 -10.38 -19.74
C ALA A 286 7.73 -11.33 -19.80
N ALA A 287 7.61 -12.14 -20.85
CA ALA A 287 6.55 -13.14 -20.98
C ALA A 287 6.56 -14.18 -19.86
N ASP A 288 7.74 -14.58 -19.36
CA ASP A 288 7.83 -15.48 -18.19
C ASP A 288 7.21 -14.82 -16.96
N CYS A 289 7.43 -13.51 -16.77
CA CYS A 289 6.86 -12.75 -15.66
C CYS A 289 5.34 -12.65 -15.77
N TYR A 290 4.79 -12.37 -16.97
CA TYR A 290 3.35 -12.38 -17.19
C TYR A 290 2.73 -13.77 -16.96
N ALA A 291 3.40 -14.84 -17.40
CA ALA A 291 2.94 -16.21 -17.16
C ALA A 291 2.91 -16.53 -15.64
N LYS A 292 3.91 -16.09 -14.88
CA LYS A 292 3.95 -16.25 -13.43
C LYS A 292 2.87 -15.38 -12.75
N ALA A 293 2.63 -14.15 -13.21
CA ALA A 293 1.53 -13.30 -12.74
C ALA A 293 0.18 -13.98 -12.95
N ALA A 294 -0.10 -14.50 -14.15
CA ALA A 294 -1.32 -15.26 -14.45
C ALA A 294 -1.47 -16.48 -13.53
N HIS A 295 -0.38 -17.24 -13.31
CA HIS A 295 -0.39 -18.42 -12.45
C HIS A 295 -0.76 -18.08 -11.00
N TYR A 296 -0.14 -17.05 -10.40
CA TYR A 296 -0.43 -16.66 -9.02
C TYR A 296 -1.79 -15.97 -8.88
N ALA A 297 -2.23 -15.20 -9.89
CA ALA A 297 -3.59 -14.66 -9.93
C ALA A 297 -4.63 -15.80 -9.93
N GLN A 298 -4.45 -16.83 -10.76
CA GLN A 298 -5.34 -18.00 -10.77
C GLN A 298 -5.36 -18.71 -9.41
N LYS A 299 -4.22 -18.89 -8.75
CA LYS A 299 -4.17 -19.48 -7.38
C LYS A 299 -4.93 -18.62 -6.36
N ALA A 300 -4.84 -17.31 -6.45
CA ALA A 300 -5.56 -16.40 -5.58
C ALA A 300 -7.07 -16.44 -5.86
N LEU A 301 -7.48 -16.39 -7.14
CA LEU A 301 -8.87 -16.47 -7.58
C LEU A 301 -9.54 -17.82 -7.26
N ALA A 302 -8.77 -18.91 -7.25
CA ALA A 302 -9.23 -20.25 -6.89
C ALA A 302 -9.30 -20.48 -5.36
N SER A 303 -8.92 -19.51 -4.54
CA SER A 303 -9.03 -19.60 -3.09
C SER A 303 -10.48 -19.45 -2.66
N ASP A 304 -10.92 -20.29 -1.72
CA ASP A 304 -12.30 -20.29 -1.24
C ASP A 304 -12.68 -19.02 -0.48
N GLY A 305 -13.97 -18.67 -0.51
CA GLY A 305 -14.56 -17.62 0.31
C GLY A 305 -14.37 -16.20 -0.25
N TYR A 306 -14.09 -16.06 -1.55
CA TYR A 306 -14.06 -14.77 -2.23
C TYR A 306 -15.06 -14.69 -3.38
N HIS A 307 -15.68 -13.52 -3.50
CA HIS A 307 -16.45 -13.14 -4.67
C HIS A 307 -16.39 -11.62 -4.88
N PRO A 308 -16.56 -11.14 -6.13
CA PRO A 308 -16.71 -9.72 -6.41
C PRO A 308 -17.97 -9.16 -5.71
N LEU A 309 -17.88 -7.94 -5.17
CA LEU A 309 -19.05 -7.29 -4.57
C LEU A 309 -20.22 -7.21 -5.57
N THR A 310 -21.38 -7.59 -5.12
CA THR A 310 -22.65 -7.29 -5.79
C THR A 310 -23.01 -5.81 -5.64
N GLU A 311 -23.94 -5.30 -6.44
CA GLU A 311 -24.46 -3.93 -6.29
C GLU A 311 -25.01 -3.67 -4.89
N ALA A 312 -25.74 -4.65 -4.32
CA ALA A 312 -26.32 -4.54 -2.98
C ALA A 312 -25.25 -4.46 -1.89
N GLU A 313 -24.22 -5.28 -1.94
CA GLU A 313 -23.10 -5.26 -0.98
C GLU A 313 -22.26 -3.98 -1.12
N TRP A 314 -22.01 -3.55 -2.35
CA TRP A 314 -21.26 -2.33 -2.64
C TRP A 314 -21.95 -1.08 -2.09
N SER A 315 -23.25 -0.97 -2.27
CA SER A 315 -24.05 0.20 -1.89
C SER A 315 -24.61 0.14 -0.46
N ASP A 316 -24.38 -0.96 0.28
CA ASP A 316 -24.88 -1.08 1.65
C ASP A 316 -24.28 0.00 2.55
N PRO A 317 -25.13 0.84 3.19
CA PRO A 317 -24.65 1.97 3.97
C PRO A 317 -23.97 1.57 5.28
N THR A 318 -24.16 0.33 5.73
CA THR A 318 -23.68 -0.15 7.02
C THR A 318 -22.50 -1.11 6.92
N THR A 319 -22.37 -1.81 5.78
CA THR A 319 -21.37 -2.87 5.60
C THR A 319 -20.60 -2.81 4.27
N GLY A 320 -20.82 -1.83 3.42
CA GLY A 320 -20.17 -1.71 2.11
C GLY A 320 -18.63 -1.54 2.20
N PHE A 321 -18.12 -0.34 1.96
CA PHE A 321 -16.69 -0.04 2.10
C PHE A 321 -16.31 0.46 3.50
N ASN A 322 -16.88 -0.13 4.55
CA ASN A 322 -16.58 0.20 5.95
C ASN A 322 -16.40 -1.03 6.84
N THR A 323 -16.70 -2.21 6.32
CA THR A 323 -16.59 -3.48 7.05
C THR A 323 -16.02 -4.56 6.12
N ALA A 324 -15.12 -5.40 6.65
CA ALA A 324 -14.53 -6.50 5.90
C ALA A 324 -15.61 -7.47 5.40
N ASN A 325 -15.52 -7.85 4.12
CA ASN A 325 -16.47 -8.72 3.42
C ASN A 325 -15.72 -9.74 2.53
N ASP A 326 -16.46 -10.49 1.73
CA ASP A 326 -15.88 -11.58 0.93
C ASP A 326 -15.17 -11.11 -0.36
N SER A 327 -15.26 -9.83 -0.73
CA SER A 327 -14.38 -9.25 -1.76
C SER A 327 -12.96 -8.96 -1.22
N TRP A 328 -12.82 -8.70 0.08
CA TRP A 328 -11.54 -8.28 0.65
C TRP A 328 -10.63 -9.48 0.92
N MET A 329 -9.50 -9.49 0.25
CA MET A 329 -8.41 -10.43 0.54
C MET A 329 -7.55 -9.95 1.70
N LEU A 330 -7.27 -8.64 1.78
CA LEU A 330 -6.58 -8.00 2.89
C LEU A 330 -7.27 -6.67 3.20
N GLY A 331 -7.40 -6.35 4.48
CA GLY A 331 -7.98 -5.09 4.92
C GLY A 331 -7.45 -4.63 6.27
N THR A 332 -7.71 -3.38 6.61
CA THR A 332 -7.49 -2.90 7.98
C THR A 332 -8.52 -3.49 8.94
N LEU A 333 -8.24 -3.44 10.23
CA LEU A 333 -9.19 -3.81 11.27
C LEU A 333 -9.33 -2.63 12.24
N VAL A 334 -10.47 -1.98 12.16
CA VAL A 334 -10.90 -0.97 13.14
C VAL A 334 -12.25 -1.42 13.69
N ASN A 335 -12.30 -1.82 14.94
CA ASN A 335 -13.47 -2.38 15.59
C ASN A 335 -13.79 -1.75 16.95
N SER A 336 -13.03 -0.74 17.36
CA SER A 336 -13.28 -0.01 18.59
C SER A 336 -12.84 1.45 18.48
N LYS A 337 -13.43 2.30 19.34
CA LYS A 337 -13.12 3.74 19.39
C LYS A 337 -11.69 4.04 19.85
N GLU A 338 -11.04 3.12 20.55
CA GLU A 338 -9.65 3.27 20.98
C GLU A 338 -8.65 3.22 19.83
N GLN A 339 -9.09 2.71 18.66
CA GLN A 339 -8.28 2.62 17.44
C GLN A 339 -8.46 3.83 16.52
N ILE A 340 -9.34 4.77 16.83
CA ILE A 340 -9.63 5.94 15.99
C ILE A 340 -9.07 7.23 16.60
N ASN A 341 -8.75 8.19 15.72
CA ASN A 341 -8.46 9.56 16.10
C ASN A 341 -9.75 10.39 15.96
N GLU A 342 -10.25 10.92 17.06
CA GLU A 342 -11.48 11.74 17.05
C GLU A 342 -11.32 13.11 16.34
N LEU A 343 -10.10 13.44 15.91
CA LEU A 343 -9.87 14.56 15.00
C LEU A 343 -10.08 14.08 13.56
N SER A 344 -11.25 14.30 13.00
CA SER A 344 -11.67 13.75 11.70
C SER A 344 -10.68 14.00 10.54
N TRP A 345 -9.96 15.11 10.54
CA TRP A 345 -8.95 15.44 9.52
C TRP A 345 -7.68 14.56 9.58
N TYR A 346 -7.51 13.73 10.63
CA TYR A 346 -6.45 12.71 10.73
C TYR A 346 -6.99 11.30 10.45
N THR A 347 -8.04 11.19 9.67
CA THR A 347 -8.66 9.91 9.33
C THR A 347 -9.04 9.85 7.86
N PHE A 348 -9.04 8.65 7.30
CA PHE A 348 -9.45 8.42 5.92
C PHE A 348 -10.90 8.85 5.67
N LEU A 349 -11.82 8.41 6.53
CA LEU A 349 -13.23 8.74 6.37
C LEU A 349 -13.53 10.22 6.61
N GLY A 350 -12.75 10.89 7.44
CA GLY A 350 -12.85 12.33 7.59
C GLY A 350 -12.67 13.09 6.28
N TRP A 351 -11.81 12.60 5.39
CA TRP A 351 -11.57 13.18 4.07
C TRP A 351 -12.47 12.60 2.97
N MET A 352 -12.92 11.35 3.13
CA MET A 352 -13.65 10.64 2.07
C MET A 352 -15.17 10.69 2.22
N SER A 353 -15.69 10.72 3.43
CA SER A 353 -17.14 10.68 3.63
C SER A 353 -17.78 12.04 3.38
N ALA A 354 -18.63 12.11 2.37
CA ALA A 354 -19.38 13.31 2.01
C ALA A 354 -20.71 13.45 2.78
N GLU A 355 -21.19 12.38 3.37
CA GLU A 355 -22.53 12.29 3.96
C GLU A 355 -22.57 12.75 5.42
N THR A 356 -21.42 12.82 6.08
CA THR A 356 -21.30 13.03 7.51
C THR A 356 -21.45 14.50 7.91
N GLU A 357 -21.81 14.71 9.18
CA GLU A 357 -21.87 16.05 9.81
C GLU A 357 -20.54 16.46 10.45
N TRP A 358 -19.55 15.54 10.46
CA TRP A 358 -18.29 15.69 11.19
C TRP A 358 -17.03 15.63 10.30
N GLY A 359 -17.14 15.22 9.04
CA GLY A 359 -16.00 15.12 8.11
C GLY A 359 -15.64 16.44 7.45
N MET A 360 -14.60 16.39 6.60
CA MET A 360 -14.17 17.53 5.79
C MET A 360 -15.15 17.85 4.68
N GLY A 361 -15.96 16.88 4.21
CA GLY A 361 -17.09 17.04 3.31
C GLY A 361 -18.35 17.61 3.99
N THR A 362 -18.21 18.52 4.94
CA THR A 362 -19.32 19.24 5.58
C THR A 362 -19.46 20.63 4.99
N THR A 363 -20.62 21.28 5.20
CA THR A 363 -20.83 22.68 4.81
C THR A 363 -19.85 23.66 5.49
N LYS A 364 -19.24 23.25 6.60
CA LYS A 364 -18.24 24.05 7.30
C LYS A 364 -16.89 24.09 6.57
N TYR A 365 -16.42 22.95 6.04
CA TYR A 365 -15.12 22.82 5.40
C TYR A 365 -15.21 22.74 3.88
N ASN A 366 -16.32 22.25 3.38
CA ASN A 366 -16.68 22.18 1.95
C ASN A 366 -15.65 21.42 1.08
N ALA A 367 -14.91 20.49 1.71
CA ALA A 367 -13.83 19.75 1.09
C ALA A 367 -14.31 18.36 0.65
N TYR A 368 -15.12 18.33 -0.39
CA TYR A 368 -15.69 17.09 -0.91
C TYR A 368 -14.74 16.42 -1.89
N ARG A 369 -14.42 15.16 -1.68
CA ARG A 369 -13.65 14.36 -2.63
C ARG A 369 -14.55 13.84 -3.75
N CYS A 370 -14.14 14.06 -4.99
CA CYS A 370 -14.93 13.77 -6.17
C CYS A 370 -14.17 12.84 -7.13
N ILE A 371 -14.90 12.14 -8.00
CA ILE A 371 -14.28 11.49 -9.16
C ILE A 371 -13.93 12.54 -10.23
N GLY A 372 -12.82 12.30 -10.94
CA GLY A 372 -12.47 13.10 -12.13
C GLY A 372 -13.53 12.99 -13.22
N LYS A 373 -14.01 14.12 -13.72
CA LYS A 373 -15.05 14.15 -14.77
C LYS A 373 -14.70 13.28 -15.98
N ALA A 374 -13.44 13.29 -16.42
CA ALA A 374 -13.01 12.48 -17.56
C ALA A 374 -13.19 10.96 -17.34
N LEU A 375 -13.03 10.48 -16.11
CA LEU A 375 -13.29 9.09 -15.77
C LEU A 375 -14.80 8.84 -15.61
N TYR A 376 -15.53 9.72 -14.93
CA TYR A 376 -16.96 9.60 -14.75
C TYR A 376 -17.72 9.49 -16.09
N ASP A 377 -17.34 10.30 -17.07
CA ASP A 377 -17.94 10.31 -18.41
C ASP A 377 -17.67 8.99 -19.20
N LYS A 378 -16.70 8.18 -18.77
CA LYS A 378 -16.40 6.87 -19.37
C LYS A 378 -17.16 5.71 -18.71
N ILE A 379 -17.84 5.96 -17.59
CA ILE A 379 -18.70 4.96 -16.95
C ILE A 379 -20.01 4.89 -17.70
N GLY A 380 -20.35 3.74 -18.26
CA GLY A 380 -21.61 3.55 -18.99
C GLY A 380 -22.86 3.76 -18.10
N ASP A 381 -23.95 4.15 -18.71
CA ASP A 381 -25.20 4.44 -17.97
C ASP A 381 -25.79 3.19 -17.26
N ASN A 382 -25.49 1.99 -17.79
CA ASN A 382 -25.95 0.72 -17.23
C ASN A 382 -24.94 0.09 -16.25
N ASP A 383 -23.80 0.75 -15.99
CA ASP A 383 -22.85 0.37 -14.96
C ASP A 383 -23.34 0.88 -13.61
N TRP A 384 -23.80 -0.02 -12.75
CA TRP A 384 -24.35 0.35 -11.45
C TRP A 384 -23.33 1.06 -10.53
N ARG A 385 -22.01 0.88 -10.75
CA ARG A 385 -20.97 1.60 -10.00
C ARG A 385 -21.02 3.11 -10.21
N ARG A 386 -21.59 3.59 -11.34
CA ARG A 386 -21.79 5.02 -11.61
C ARG A 386 -22.53 5.73 -10.48
N ALA A 387 -23.43 5.05 -9.79
CA ALA A 387 -24.17 5.58 -8.65
C ALA A 387 -23.29 5.85 -7.40
N SER A 388 -22.02 5.43 -7.40
CA SER A 388 -21.07 5.75 -6.32
C SER A 388 -20.65 7.23 -6.31
N TRP A 389 -21.09 8.01 -7.28
CA TRP A 389 -20.80 9.43 -7.38
C TRP A 389 -22.07 10.22 -7.76
N ILE A 390 -22.18 11.44 -7.20
CA ILE A 390 -23.34 12.29 -7.49
C ILE A 390 -23.39 12.63 -8.98
N ASN A 391 -24.49 12.26 -9.61
CA ASN A 391 -24.73 12.59 -11.01
C ASN A 391 -24.96 14.11 -11.18
N PRO A 392 -24.18 14.81 -12.01
CA PRO A 392 -24.32 16.25 -12.20
C PRO A 392 -25.68 16.68 -12.78
N ASN A 393 -26.39 15.75 -13.44
CA ASN A 393 -27.67 16.00 -14.08
C ASN A 393 -28.89 15.55 -13.26
N ASP A 394 -28.67 14.98 -12.05
CA ASP A 394 -29.72 14.46 -11.20
C ASP A 394 -29.84 15.25 -9.89
N ALA A 395 -30.36 16.47 -9.99
CA ALA A 395 -30.55 17.36 -8.84
C ALA A 395 -31.47 16.80 -7.73
N GLY A 396 -32.29 15.79 -8.03
CA GLY A 396 -33.21 15.15 -7.09
C GLY A 396 -32.73 13.81 -6.58
N ALA A 397 -31.56 13.34 -7.00
CA ALA A 397 -31.04 12.01 -6.72
C ALA A 397 -32.05 10.87 -7.02
N SER A 398 -32.87 11.05 -8.07
CA SER A 398 -33.95 10.13 -8.42
C SER A 398 -33.42 8.78 -8.91
N THR A 399 -32.25 8.80 -9.55
CA THR A 399 -31.58 7.61 -10.12
C THR A 399 -30.68 6.88 -9.12
N VAL A 400 -30.45 7.46 -7.93
CA VAL A 400 -29.56 6.86 -6.93
C VAL A 400 -30.25 5.68 -6.24
N PRO A 401 -29.60 4.50 -6.15
CA PRO A 401 -30.14 3.35 -5.45
C PRO A 401 -30.52 3.66 -4.00
N SER A 402 -31.58 3.01 -3.50
CA SER A 402 -32.11 3.25 -2.16
C SER A 402 -31.07 3.06 -1.05
N GLY A 403 -30.11 2.14 -1.22
CA GLY A 403 -29.00 1.92 -0.30
C GLY A 403 -28.15 3.18 -0.03
N TYR A 404 -27.91 3.99 -1.06
CA TYR A 404 -27.20 5.26 -0.88
C TYR A 404 -28.03 6.34 -0.17
N LYS A 405 -29.35 6.27 -0.25
CA LYS A 405 -30.26 7.27 0.34
C LYS A 405 -30.57 7.05 1.82
N THR A 406 -30.27 5.88 2.35
CA THR A 406 -30.71 5.48 3.70
C THR A 406 -30.16 6.38 4.81
N ASN A 407 -28.95 6.91 4.64
CA ASN A 407 -28.25 7.68 5.66
C ASN A 407 -28.19 9.18 5.37
N VAL A 408 -28.73 9.63 4.24
CA VAL A 408 -28.65 11.03 3.81
C VAL A 408 -30.06 11.55 3.54
N SER A 409 -30.46 12.62 4.24
CA SER A 409 -31.75 13.29 3.99
C SER A 409 -31.81 13.84 2.57
N GLY A 410 -33.03 13.97 2.01
CA GLY A 410 -33.22 14.55 0.69
C GLY A 410 -32.69 15.99 0.57
N GLU A 411 -32.72 16.74 1.67
CA GLU A 411 -32.13 18.10 1.72
C GLU A 411 -30.61 18.04 1.58
N LYS A 412 -29.93 17.10 2.24
CA LYS A 412 -28.48 16.98 2.12
C LYS A 412 -28.04 16.51 0.73
N TRP A 413 -28.77 15.59 0.11
CA TRP A 413 -28.50 15.18 -1.27
C TRP A 413 -28.44 16.34 -2.23
N SER A 414 -29.37 17.30 -2.11
CA SER A 414 -29.42 18.46 -2.98
C SER A 414 -28.26 19.43 -2.78
N THR A 415 -27.51 19.30 -1.68
CA THR A 415 -26.35 20.16 -1.36
C THR A 415 -25.01 19.54 -1.69
N LEU A 416 -24.97 18.23 -1.98
CA LEU A 416 -23.71 17.56 -2.36
C LEU A 416 -23.29 17.99 -3.77
N PRO A 417 -22.01 18.33 -3.98
CA PRO A 417 -21.55 18.75 -5.30
C PRO A 417 -21.57 17.59 -6.30
N ALA A 418 -21.68 17.93 -7.58
CA ALA A 418 -21.56 16.98 -8.68
C ALA A 418 -20.25 16.18 -8.56
N TYR A 419 -20.31 14.92 -8.95
CA TYR A 419 -19.18 13.97 -8.90
C TYR A 419 -18.72 13.58 -7.49
N CYS A 420 -19.34 14.11 -6.43
CA CYS A 420 -18.99 13.80 -5.05
C CYS A 420 -19.16 12.31 -4.75
N ASN A 421 -18.20 11.75 -4.02
CA ASN A 421 -18.11 10.33 -3.75
C ASN A 421 -19.06 9.87 -2.63
N LEU A 422 -19.64 8.69 -2.85
CA LEU A 422 -20.49 7.96 -1.92
C LEU A 422 -19.99 6.52 -1.70
N LYS A 423 -18.85 6.16 -2.27
CA LYS A 423 -18.29 4.81 -2.16
C LYS A 423 -17.83 4.51 -0.73
N PHE A 424 -17.13 5.44 -0.10
CA PHE A 424 -16.60 5.27 1.26
C PHE A 424 -17.54 5.93 2.26
N ARG A 425 -18.22 5.10 3.04
CA ARG A 425 -19.27 5.51 3.95
C ARG A 425 -18.84 5.36 5.42
N PRO A 426 -19.48 6.10 6.35
CA PRO A 426 -19.13 6.01 7.77
C PRO A 426 -19.44 4.62 8.34
N GLY A 427 -18.69 4.23 9.37
CA GLY A 427 -18.88 2.98 10.08
C GLY A 427 -20.32 2.84 10.59
N SER A 428 -20.92 1.65 10.42
CA SER A 428 -22.33 1.36 10.76
C SER A 428 -23.33 2.34 10.14
N GLY A 429 -22.94 3.05 9.07
CA GLY A 429 -23.75 4.10 8.45
C GLY A 429 -24.00 5.33 9.33
N ASN A 430 -23.23 5.55 10.37
CA ASN A 430 -23.44 6.65 11.30
C ASN A 430 -22.88 7.97 10.77
N THR A 431 -23.78 8.86 10.34
CA THR A 431 -23.42 10.17 9.77
C THR A 431 -23.28 11.29 10.79
N THR A 432 -23.77 11.11 12.03
CA THR A 432 -23.87 12.16 13.06
C THR A 432 -22.86 12.03 14.19
N ASP A 433 -22.57 10.82 14.66
CA ASP A 433 -21.63 10.55 15.73
C ASP A 433 -20.29 10.08 15.15
N LEU A 434 -19.28 10.94 15.21
CA LEU A 434 -17.95 10.63 14.67
C LEU A 434 -17.26 9.47 15.42
N THR A 435 -17.56 9.27 16.70
CA THR A 435 -16.95 8.18 17.49
C THR A 435 -17.46 6.80 17.10
N VAL A 436 -18.57 6.74 16.39
CA VAL A 436 -19.13 5.54 15.76
C VAL A 436 -18.76 5.51 14.27
N GLY A 437 -18.98 6.61 13.57
CA GLY A 437 -18.77 6.68 12.12
C GLY A 437 -17.32 6.51 11.68
N LEU A 438 -16.35 6.79 12.52
CA LEU A 438 -14.93 6.55 12.24
C LEU A 438 -14.48 5.10 12.50
N ILE A 439 -15.31 4.27 13.16
CA ILE A 439 -15.03 2.84 13.33
C ILE A 439 -15.35 2.15 12.00
N ALA A 440 -14.39 2.15 11.10
CA ALA A 440 -14.51 1.52 9.80
C ALA A 440 -13.18 0.92 9.35
N SER A 441 -13.26 -0.27 8.76
CA SER A 441 -12.15 -0.94 8.11
C SER A 441 -12.09 -0.56 6.63
N LEU A 442 -10.93 -0.73 6.00
CA LEU A 442 -10.70 -0.40 4.58
C LEU A 442 -10.01 -1.56 3.86
N PRO A 443 -10.34 -1.81 2.59
CA PRO A 443 -9.65 -2.83 1.80
C PRO A 443 -8.23 -2.39 1.42
N LEU A 444 -7.28 -3.31 1.46
CA LEU A 444 -5.91 -3.16 0.98
C LEU A 444 -5.65 -4.04 -0.26
N MET A 445 -6.43 -5.08 -0.41
CA MET A 445 -6.43 -5.98 -1.55
C MET A 445 -7.82 -6.59 -1.69
N ARG A 446 -8.38 -6.55 -2.88
CA ARG A 446 -9.66 -7.16 -3.20
C ARG A 446 -9.53 -8.18 -4.32
N ILE A 447 -10.47 -9.13 -4.38
CA ILE A 447 -10.45 -10.18 -5.40
C ILE A 447 -10.62 -9.60 -6.81
N GLU A 448 -11.32 -8.46 -6.94
CA GLU A 448 -11.51 -7.75 -8.22
C GLU A 448 -10.18 -7.20 -8.75
N GLU A 449 -9.30 -6.72 -7.89
CA GLU A 449 -7.95 -6.30 -8.30
C GLU A 449 -7.20 -7.46 -8.96
N ILE A 450 -7.20 -8.63 -8.30
CA ILE A 450 -6.52 -9.83 -8.80
C ILE A 450 -7.15 -10.32 -10.10
N GLN A 451 -8.46 -10.14 -10.26
CA GLN A 451 -9.14 -10.47 -11.51
C GLN A 451 -8.65 -9.59 -12.68
N PHE A 452 -8.51 -8.29 -12.43
CA PHE A 452 -7.96 -7.37 -13.46
C PHE A 452 -6.48 -7.63 -13.73
N ASP A 453 -5.70 -7.95 -12.70
CA ASP A 453 -4.30 -8.36 -12.85
C ASP A 453 -4.18 -9.64 -13.71
N TYR A 454 -5.11 -10.58 -13.54
CA TYR A 454 -5.19 -11.78 -14.37
C TYR A 454 -5.51 -11.43 -15.82
N PHE A 455 -6.45 -10.52 -16.08
CA PHE A 455 -6.80 -10.11 -17.45
C PHE A 455 -5.61 -9.47 -18.18
N GLU A 456 -4.85 -8.63 -17.50
CA GLU A 456 -3.62 -8.07 -18.06
C GLU A 456 -2.61 -9.18 -18.39
N ALA A 457 -2.36 -10.08 -17.46
CA ALA A 457 -1.39 -11.15 -17.66
C ALA A 457 -1.77 -12.08 -18.82
N ILE A 458 -3.06 -12.40 -19.02
CA ILE A 458 -3.49 -13.23 -20.14
C ILE A 458 -3.51 -12.48 -21.48
N ALA A 459 -3.62 -11.15 -21.48
CA ALA A 459 -3.46 -10.37 -22.71
C ALA A 459 -2.06 -10.58 -23.33
N HIS A 460 -1.04 -10.60 -22.47
CA HIS A 460 0.34 -10.84 -22.89
C HIS A 460 0.68 -12.31 -23.17
N THR A 461 -0.06 -13.27 -22.60
CA THR A 461 0.27 -14.70 -22.71
C THR A 461 -0.68 -15.50 -23.62
N GLN A 462 -1.92 -15.06 -23.76
CA GLN A 462 -2.95 -15.73 -24.57
C GLN A 462 -3.49 -14.83 -25.69
N GLY A 463 -3.11 -13.55 -25.69
CA GLY A 463 -3.46 -12.57 -26.69
C GLY A 463 -4.65 -11.69 -26.32
N VAL A 464 -4.69 -10.52 -26.95
CA VAL A 464 -5.66 -9.45 -26.67
C VAL A 464 -7.12 -9.90 -26.84
N ALA A 465 -7.42 -10.69 -27.87
CA ALA A 465 -8.79 -11.16 -28.13
C ALA A 465 -9.34 -12.01 -26.97
N ALA A 466 -8.53 -12.91 -26.40
CA ALA A 466 -8.93 -13.72 -25.26
C ALA A 466 -9.15 -12.88 -24.01
N ALA A 467 -8.25 -11.94 -23.76
CA ALA A 467 -8.35 -11.04 -22.59
C ALA A 467 -9.53 -10.06 -22.70
N ALA A 468 -9.78 -9.51 -23.89
CA ALA A 468 -10.93 -8.64 -24.15
C ALA A 468 -12.27 -9.36 -23.94
N ALA A 469 -12.38 -10.60 -24.42
CA ALA A 469 -13.56 -11.44 -24.21
C ALA A 469 -13.77 -11.73 -22.71
N ALA A 470 -12.70 -12.08 -21.97
CA ALA A 470 -12.76 -12.35 -20.54
C ALA A 470 -13.14 -11.09 -19.71
N LEU A 471 -12.56 -9.93 -20.04
CA LEU A 471 -12.92 -8.65 -19.43
C LEU A 471 -14.39 -8.32 -19.68
N GLN A 472 -14.86 -8.46 -20.94
CA GLN A 472 -16.25 -8.20 -21.31
C GLN A 472 -17.23 -9.10 -20.53
N GLU A 473 -16.94 -10.39 -20.47
CA GLU A 473 -17.76 -11.35 -19.75
C GLU A 473 -17.86 -10.99 -18.26
N TRP A 474 -16.71 -10.71 -17.64
CA TRP A 474 -16.66 -10.36 -16.22
C TRP A 474 -17.41 -9.05 -15.89
N VAL A 475 -17.23 -8.02 -16.71
CA VAL A 475 -17.90 -6.72 -16.52
C VAL A 475 -19.41 -6.86 -16.68
N ASN A 476 -19.88 -7.59 -17.70
CA ASN A 476 -21.30 -7.88 -17.91
C ASN A 476 -21.91 -8.73 -16.80
N THR A 477 -21.16 -9.67 -16.25
CA THR A 477 -21.66 -10.53 -15.16
C THR A 477 -21.76 -9.76 -13.83
N ASN A 478 -20.83 -8.85 -13.58
CA ASN A 478 -20.66 -8.30 -12.24
C ASN A 478 -20.98 -6.81 -12.12
N ARG A 479 -21.03 -6.03 -13.22
CA ARG A 479 -21.15 -4.56 -13.16
C ARG A 479 -22.26 -3.97 -14.02
N TYR A 480 -22.62 -4.63 -15.10
CA TYR A 480 -23.66 -4.19 -16.02
C TYR A 480 -24.90 -5.08 -15.88
N THR A 481 -26.03 -4.51 -15.46
CA THR A 481 -27.26 -5.27 -15.22
C THR A 481 -27.93 -5.79 -16.49
N ASP A 482 -27.60 -5.21 -17.65
CA ASP A 482 -28.20 -5.52 -18.95
C ASP A 482 -27.25 -6.24 -19.92
N GLY A 483 -26.01 -6.50 -19.51
CA GLY A 483 -25.01 -7.15 -20.36
C GLY A 483 -24.55 -6.35 -21.57
N SER A 484 -24.69 -5.02 -21.54
CA SER A 484 -24.44 -4.13 -22.69
C SER A 484 -22.98 -3.70 -22.86
N TYR A 485 -22.08 -4.02 -21.91
CA TYR A 485 -20.68 -3.67 -22.02
C TYR A 485 -19.99 -4.41 -23.16
N THR A 486 -19.20 -3.70 -23.97
CA THR A 486 -18.40 -4.27 -25.05
C THR A 486 -16.93 -3.85 -24.91
N CYS A 487 -16.02 -4.81 -25.04
CA CYS A 487 -14.59 -4.56 -25.11
C CYS A 487 -14.10 -4.81 -26.55
N ASN A 488 -13.96 -3.73 -27.33
CA ASN A 488 -13.60 -3.80 -28.74
C ASN A 488 -12.09 -3.68 -28.98
N ALA A 489 -11.26 -3.96 -27.96
CA ALA A 489 -9.82 -3.88 -28.07
C ALA A 489 -9.26 -4.89 -29.09
N THR A 490 -8.41 -4.42 -30.00
CA THR A 490 -7.74 -5.22 -31.01
C THR A 490 -6.22 -5.16 -30.89
N THR A 491 -5.69 -4.15 -30.23
CA THR A 491 -4.28 -3.97 -29.91
C THR A 491 -4.06 -4.04 -28.40
N MET A 492 -2.81 -4.22 -27.97
CA MET A 492 -2.45 -4.20 -26.54
C MET A 492 -2.78 -2.84 -25.92
N ASP A 493 -2.50 -1.74 -26.60
CA ASP A 493 -2.77 -0.39 -26.10
C ASP A 493 -4.29 -0.17 -25.91
N ASP A 494 -5.13 -0.56 -26.90
CA ASP A 494 -6.59 -0.50 -26.75
C ASP A 494 -7.08 -1.32 -25.55
N PHE A 495 -6.48 -2.51 -25.33
CA PHE A 495 -6.86 -3.37 -24.23
C PHE A 495 -6.46 -2.78 -22.86
N ILE A 496 -5.24 -2.28 -22.75
CA ILE A 496 -4.77 -1.62 -21.52
C ILE A 496 -5.64 -0.40 -21.21
N ASP A 497 -6.02 0.39 -22.21
CA ASP A 497 -6.94 1.52 -22.02
C ASP A 497 -8.32 1.07 -21.49
N ALA A 498 -8.89 0.02 -22.08
CA ALA A 498 -10.18 -0.53 -21.65
C ALA A 498 -10.08 -1.11 -20.22
N LEU A 499 -9.03 -1.87 -19.92
CA LEU A 499 -8.75 -2.45 -18.62
C LEU A 499 -8.56 -1.35 -17.56
N MET A 500 -7.78 -0.31 -17.88
CA MET A 500 -7.51 0.79 -16.96
C MET A 500 -8.75 1.61 -16.63
N ILE A 501 -9.71 1.77 -17.55
CA ILE A 501 -11.00 2.39 -17.23
C ILE A 501 -11.70 1.56 -16.14
N GLN A 502 -11.77 0.24 -16.30
CA GLN A 502 -12.41 -0.63 -15.32
C GLN A 502 -11.68 -0.61 -13.97
N ARG A 503 -10.35 -0.68 -13.96
CA ARG A 503 -9.53 -0.60 -12.74
C ARG A 503 -9.71 0.74 -12.00
N ARG A 504 -9.67 1.86 -12.73
CA ARG A 504 -9.80 3.21 -12.16
C ARG A 504 -11.17 3.44 -11.52
N VAL A 505 -12.24 2.89 -12.12
CA VAL A 505 -13.60 2.95 -11.55
C VAL A 505 -13.73 2.02 -10.34
N GLU A 506 -13.30 0.77 -10.48
CA GLU A 506 -13.42 -0.25 -9.44
C GLU A 506 -12.62 0.08 -8.19
N LEU A 507 -11.35 0.47 -8.38
CA LEU A 507 -10.38 0.67 -7.31
C LEU A 507 -10.23 2.15 -6.91
N TRP A 508 -11.15 3.00 -7.33
CA TRP A 508 -11.14 4.42 -6.99
C TRP A 508 -11.11 4.64 -5.48
N GLY A 509 -10.18 5.46 -5.00
CA GLY A 509 -10.00 5.75 -3.59
C GLY A 509 -9.27 4.67 -2.77
N GLU A 510 -8.77 3.58 -3.41
CA GLU A 510 -8.09 2.49 -2.73
C GLU A 510 -6.55 2.60 -2.82
N GLY A 511 -6.03 3.64 -3.44
CA GLY A 511 -4.59 3.92 -3.54
C GLY A 511 -3.79 2.93 -4.40
N LEU A 512 -4.45 2.12 -5.23
CA LEU A 512 -3.81 1.06 -6.02
C LEU A 512 -3.43 1.51 -7.42
N VAL A 513 -4.28 2.32 -8.06
CA VAL A 513 -4.12 2.74 -9.45
C VAL A 513 -2.85 3.58 -9.69
N PHE A 514 -2.33 4.23 -8.65
CA PHE A 514 -1.04 4.92 -8.70
C PHE A 514 0.09 4.02 -9.22
N PHE A 515 0.10 2.78 -8.79
CA PHE A 515 1.13 1.82 -9.19
C PHE A 515 0.99 1.42 -10.66
N ASP A 516 -0.25 1.35 -11.16
CA ASP A 516 -0.51 1.09 -12.58
C ASP A 516 -0.02 2.25 -13.46
N TYR A 517 -0.33 3.50 -13.08
CA TYR A 517 0.19 4.69 -13.77
C TYR A 517 1.72 4.66 -13.84
N LYS A 518 2.37 4.34 -12.72
CA LYS A 518 3.83 4.38 -12.66
C LYS A 518 4.50 3.23 -13.39
N ARG A 519 3.98 1.98 -13.30
CA ARG A 519 4.59 0.82 -13.97
C ARG A 519 4.35 0.79 -15.49
N LEU A 520 3.21 1.32 -15.95
CA LEU A 520 2.83 1.35 -17.36
C LEU A 520 3.23 2.67 -18.06
N ASN A 521 3.87 3.61 -17.37
CA ASN A 521 4.20 4.96 -17.87
C ASN A 521 2.98 5.71 -18.42
N LEU A 522 1.84 5.59 -17.75
CA LEU A 522 0.61 6.25 -18.19
C LEU A 522 0.62 7.73 -17.81
N PRO A 523 0.15 8.62 -18.71
CA PRO A 523 0.09 10.04 -18.41
C PRO A 523 -1.01 10.37 -17.39
N VAL A 524 -0.69 11.30 -16.49
CA VAL A 524 -1.70 11.93 -15.64
C VAL A 524 -2.20 13.18 -16.33
N THR A 525 -3.50 13.22 -16.66
CA THR A 525 -4.15 14.34 -17.33
C THR A 525 -5.26 14.92 -16.48
N ARG A 526 -5.04 16.14 -15.94
CA ARG A 526 -6.02 16.86 -15.12
C ARG A 526 -6.50 18.16 -15.78
N LYS A 527 -5.70 18.72 -16.71
CA LYS A 527 -6.01 19.95 -17.46
C LYS A 527 -6.64 19.59 -18.80
N TYR A 528 -7.93 19.79 -18.93
CA TYR A 528 -8.69 19.63 -20.17
C TYR A 528 -9.96 20.50 -20.10
N SER A 529 -10.64 20.71 -21.25
CA SER A 529 -11.86 21.52 -21.29
C SER A 529 -12.99 20.89 -20.48
N GLY A 530 -13.53 21.64 -19.53
CA GLY A 530 -14.62 21.18 -18.66
C GLY A 530 -14.19 20.27 -17.51
N THR A 531 -12.90 20.20 -17.20
CA THR A 531 -12.39 19.48 -16.02
C THR A 531 -13.03 20.01 -14.73
N ASN A 532 -13.22 19.11 -13.75
CA ASN A 532 -13.65 19.47 -12.41
C ASN A 532 -12.49 19.60 -11.40
N TYR A 533 -11.24 19.64 -11.89
CA TYR A 533 -10.10 20.04 -11.06
C TYR A 533 -10.05 21.55 -10.90
N ALA A 534 -9.74 22.02 -9.68
CA ALA A 534 -9.42 23.41 -9.43
C ALA A 534 -8.22 23.87 -10.29
N SER A 535 -8.19 25.13 -10.69
CA SER A 535 -7.20 25.64 -11.65
C SER A 535 -5.75 25.41 -11.23
N SER A 536 -5.44 25.51 -9.93
CA SER A 536 -4.11 25.24 -9.37
C SER A 536 -3.68 23.76 -9.44
N MET A 537 -4.63 22.84 -9.59
CA MET A 537 -4.41 21.39 -9.61
C MET A 537 -4.48 20.78 -11.02
N GLN A 538 -4.68 21.63 -12.05
CA GLN A 538 -4.79 21.23 -13.46
C GLN A 538 -3.40 20.94 -14.04
N LEU A 539 -2.79 19.83 -13.61
CA LEU A 539 -1.48 19.36 -14.04
C LEU A 539 -1.60 18.27 -15.10
N ASN A 540 -0.70 18.30 -16.08
CA ASN A 540 -0.53 17.21 -17.04
C ASN A 540 0.91 16.71 -17.01
N SER A 541 1.11 15.40 -17.11
CA SER A 541 2.42 14.81 -17.37
C SER A 541 2.59 14.52 -18.86
N TYR A 542 3.83 14.26 -19.28
CA TYR A 542 4.13 13.88 -20.65
C TYR A 542 3.61 12.46 -20.95
N ASP A 543 3.13 12.27 -22.17
CA ASP A 543 2.69 10.95 -22.65
C ASP A 543 3.88 9.98 -22.77
N GLY A 544 3.69 8.73 -22.37
CA GLY A 544 4.73 7.72 -22.36
C GLY A 544 5.76 7.87 -21.24
N TYR A 545 5.55 8.79 -20.29
CA TYR A 545 6.41 9.05 -19.14
C TYR A 545 5.63 9.04 -17.84
N VAL A 546 6.33 8.77 -16.74
CA VAL A 546 5.76 8.86 -15.40
C VAL A 546 5.58 10.32 -14.99
N ALA A 547 4.46 10.66 -14.39
CA ALA A 547 4.27 12.00 -13.83
C ALA A 547 5.38 12.31 -12.81
N PRO A 548 6.04 13.48 -12.91
CA PRO A 548 7.17 13.83 -12.04
C PRO A 548 6.88 13.62 -10.55
N TRP A 549 5.71 14.03 -10.10
CA TRP A 549 5.25 13.95 -8.70
C TRP A 549 4.97 12.52 -8.20
N MET A 550 5.00 11.51 -9.07
CA MET A 550 4.91 10.09 -8.68
C MET A 550 6.27 9.48 -8.32
N ASN A 551 7.38 10.17 -8.56
CA ASN A 551 8.70 9.74 -8.13
C ASN A 551 8.97 10.27 -6.72
N TYR A 552 8.77 9.43 -5.71
CA TYR A 552 9.09 9.79 -4.33
C TYR A 552 10.60 9.86 -4.15
N MET A 553 11.08 10.86 -3.41
CA MET A 553 12.49 10.98 -3.06
C MET A 553 12.72 10.56 -1.60
N ILE A 554 13.90 9.98 -1.35
CA ILE A 554 14.33 9.68 0.02
C ILE A 554 14.53 11.03 0.75
N PRO A 555 14.06 11.19 1.99
CA PRO A 555 14.24 12.43 2.75
C PRO A 555 15.72 12.79 2.95
N GLU A 556 16.07 14.06 2.85
CA GLU A 556 17.43 14.56 3.12
C GLU A 556 17.93 14.17 4.53
N THR A 557 17.02 14.12 5.50
CA THR A 557 17.35 13.69 6.86
C THR A 557 17.85 12.25 6.96
N GLU A 558 17.48 11.38 6.02
CA GLU A 558 18.06 10.02 5.95
C GLU A 558 19.53 10.09 5.56
N LYS A 559 19.90 10.95 4.60
CA LYS A 559 21.28 11.13 4.16
C LYS A 559 22.21 11.64 5.26
N ASP A 560 21.67 12.43 6.20
CA ASP A 560 22.44 12.92 7.36
C ASP A 560 22.90 11.76 8.26
N HIS A 561 22.16 10.66 8.28
CA HIS A 561 22.44 9.48 9.10
C HIS A 561 23.00 8.29 8.29
N ASN A 562 22.68 8.24 7.01
CA ASN A 562 23.11 7.21 6.07
C ASN A 562 23.58 7.85 4.76
N PRO A 563 24.83 8.33 4.68
CA PRO A 563 25.34 9.04 3.52
C PRO A 563 25.44 8.18 2.25
N ALA A 564 25.23 6.87 2.35
CA ALA A 564 25.25 5.95 1.21
C ALA A 564 23.95 5.96 0.40
N VAL A 565 22.88 6.62 0.87
CA VAL A 565 21.62 6.71 0.11
C VAL A 565 21.73 7.72 -1.03
N ILE A 566 21.03 7.43 -2.11
CA ILE A 566 20.80 8.36 -3.21
C ILE A 566 19.49 9.10 -2.92
N VAL A 567 19.58 10.36 -2.55
CA VAL A 567 18.44 11.27 -2.54
C VAL A 567 18.19 11.63 -3.99
N GLY A 568 17.07 11.17 -4.57
CA GLY A 568 16.75 11.35 -5.99
C GLY A 568 16.47 12.82 -6.35
N PRO A 569 16.21 13.12 -7.61
CA PRO A 569 15.75 14.44 -8.01
C PRO A 569 14.52 14.85 -7.22
N ASN A 570 14.42 16.12 -6.86
CA ASN A 570 13.24 16.65 -6.18
C ASN A 570 12.20 17.11 -7.22
N PRO A 571 11.07 16.40 -7.40
CA PRO A 571 10.06 16.78 -8.37
C PRO A 571 9.13 17.89 -7.88
N SER A 572 9.27 18.38 -6.63
CA SER A 572 8.45 19.49 -6.12
C SER A 572 8.63 20.74 -6.97
N GLY A 573 7.53 21.28 -7.50
CA GLY A 573 7.55 22.46 -8.38
C GLY A 573 8.09 22.19 -9.78
N ALA A 574 8.58 20.99 -10.08
CA ALA A 574 8.98 20.61 -11.44
C ALA A 574 7.75 20.08 -12.18
N ILE A 575 7.04 20.98 -12.82
CA ILE A 575 5.71 20.72 -13.30
C ILE A 575 5.65 20.90 -14.82
N THR A 576 5.07 19.92 -15.46
CA THR A 576 4.06 19.86 -16.49
C THR A 576 4.53 19.91 -17.93
N ALA A 577 3.94 18.99 -18.71
CA ALA A 577 3.64 19.24 -20.11
C ALA A 577 2.68 20.44 -20.18
N GLU A 578 3.08 21.54 -20.82
CA GLU A 578 2.24 22.72 -21.08
C GLU A 578 1.00 22.37 -21.92
#